data_f8b2bdf2fd0cf5b4fff9da10f046b5e6
#
_entry.id   f8b2bdf2fd0cf5b4fff9da10f046b5e6
#
_cell.length_a   1.000
_cell.length_b   1.000
_cell.length_c   1.000
_cell.angle_alpha   90.00
_cell.angle_beta   90.00
_cell.angle_gamma   90.00
#
_symmetry.space_group_name_H-M   'P 1'
#
loop_
_entity.id
_entity.type
_entity.pdbx_description
1 polymer ?
#
loop_
_entity_poly.entity_id
_entity_poly.type
_entity_poly.pdbx_seq_one_letter_code
_entity_poly.pdbx_strand_id
1 'polypeptide(L)'
;MLRLFKKVTPLRRMYYRSLIAKGIGGQSDEGQILLRLAKETGAPKTFIEFGFHPIQFNCAALMGSFKGLLIDANSQQIADARAVLPSNIRIEERFLDLENLNFIRQAFPKVGVLSIDIDGNDYWFLEKLLDIQPSVISIEYNPSFLDLSISTVYDPSFDRAKKGGRGWYHGASLVAMSKLCAAHGYGLAAVSEGGVNAFFTKTGKLDPKTAWRPSELRAKWSGTTPQQQWETVKDMPFVEI
;
A
#
# COMPACT_ATOMS: atom_id res chain seq x y z
N MET A 1 -2.65 -10.12 29.38
CA MET A 1 -1.18 -9.98 29.39
C MET A 1 -0.65 -9.36 28.08
N LEU A 2 -0.91 -9.90 26.89
CA LEU A 2 -0.44 -9.33 25.58
C LEU A 2 -0.81 -7.85 25.35
N ARG A 3 -2.01 -7.40 25.74
CA ARG A 3 -2.44 -5.99 25.60
C ARG A 3 -1.64 -5.02 26.49
N LEU A 4 -1.12 -5.45 27.62
CA LEU A 4 -0.30 -4.63 28.52
C LEU A 4 1.13 -4.46 27.95
N PHE A 5 1.69 -5.52 27.36
CA PHE A 5 2.99 -5.49 26.71
C PHE A 5 3.08 -4.46 25.57
N LYS A 6 1.99 -4.29 24.82
CA LYS A 6 1.93 -3.32 23.70
C LYS A 6 1.93 -1.85 24.15
N LYS A 7 1.61 -1.57 25.41
CA LYS A 7 1.57 -0.20 25.97
C LYS A 7 2.92 0.27 26.52
N VAL A 8 3.83 -0.65 26.85
CA VAL A 8 5.15 -0.32 27.41
C VAL A 8 6.19 -0.39 26.30
N THR A 9 6.75 0.75 25.91
CA THR A 9 7.65 0.90 24.75
C THR A 9 8.80 -0.11 24.69
N PRO A 10 9.60 -0.38 25.76
CA PRO A 10 10.68 -1.36 25.69
C PRO A 10 10.18 -2.78 25.41
N LEU A 11 9.08 -3.19 26.05
CA LEU A 11 8.49 -4.52 25.88
C LEU A 11 7.89 -4.70 24.49
N ARG A 12 7.23 -3.65 23.95
CA ARG A 12 6.71 -3.63 22.59
C ARG A 12 7.83 -3.80 21.56
N ARG A 13 8.94 -3.08 21.69
CA ARG A 13 10.09 -3.18 20.79
C ARG A 13 10.78 -4.55 20.86
N MET A 14 10.88 -5.13 22.04
CA MET A 14 11.38 -6.50 22.19
C MET A 14 10.47 -7.52 21.51
N TYR A 15 9.15 -7.37 21.65
CA TYR A 15 8.17 -8.19 20.96
C TYR A 15 8.28 -8.01 19.43
N TYR A 16 8.40 -6.78 18.92
CA TYR A 16 8.58 -6.51 17.49
C TYR A 16 9.85 -7.15 16.94
N ARG A 17 10.99 -7.04 17.62
CA ARG A 17 12.23 -7.72 17.24
C ARG A 17 12.05 -9.25 17.16
N SER A 18 11.32 -9.84 18.09
CA SER A 18 11.00 -11.27 18.06
C SER A 18 10.16 -11.66 16.84
N LEU A 19 9.19 -10.83 16.45
CA LEU A 19 8.38 -11.07 15.24
C LEU A 19 9.19 -10.91 13.96
N ILE A 20 10.00 -9.85 13.87
CA ILE A 20 10.90 -9.61 12.72
C ILE A 20 11.87 -10.77 12.54
N ALA A 21 12.44 -11.29 13.62
CA ALA A 21 13.33 -12.46 13.57
C ALA A 21 12.64 -13.76 13.09
N LYS A 22 11.32 -13.86 13.27
CA LYS A 22 10.50 -14.98 12.76
C LYS A 22 10.02 -14.79 11.34
N GLY A 23 10.27 -13.63 10.75
CA GLY A 23 9.73 -13.19 9.47
C GLY A 23 8.44 -12.40 9.63
N ILE A 24 8.41 -11.21 9.06
CA ILE A 24 7.22 -10.36 8.94
C ILE A 24 6.87 -10.20 7.47
N GLY A 25 5.64 -9.84 7.18
CA GLY A 25 5.14 -9.67 5.81
C GLY A 25 4.03 -8.64 5.72
N GLY A 26 3.35 -8.61 4.59
CA GLY A 26 2.11 -7.89 4.38
C GLY A 26 0.93 -8.56 5.10
N GLN A 27 -0.26 -8.28 4.62
CA GLN A 27 -1.49 -8.84 5.18
C GLN A 27 -1.78 -10.27 4.69
N SER A 28 -1.27 -10.63 3.50
CA SER A 28 -1.41 -11.97 2.91
C SER A 28 -0.15 -12.40 2.15
N ASP A 29 -0.21 -12.51 0.84
CA ASP A 29 0.85 -13.01 -0.04
C ASP A 29 1.68 -11.88 -0.72
N GLU A 30 1.48 -10.61 -0.33
CA GLU A 30 2.11 -9.44 -0.96
C GLU A 30 3.63 -9.59 -1.07
N GLY A 31 4.28 -10.02 0.02
CA GLY A 31 5.73 -10.21 0.05
C GLY A 31 6.24 -11.23 -0.97
N GLN A 32 5.52 -12.32 -1.19
CA GLN A 32 5.86 -13.35 -2.18
C GLN A 32 5.67 -12.83 -3.60
N ILE A 33 4.57 -12.10 -3.85
CA ILE A 33 4.31 -11.45 -5.13
C ILE A 33 5.44 -10.46 -5.45
N LEU A 34 5.80 -9.60 -4.50
CA LEU A 34 6.87 -8.61 -4.69
C LEU A 34 8.22 -9.24 -4.98
N LEU A 35 8.62 -10.28 -4.25
CA LEU A 35 9.86 -11.02 -4.51
C LEU A 35 9.88 -11.61 -5.90
N ARG A 36 8.78 -12.26 -6.34
CA ARG A 36 8.63 -12.83 -7.68
C ARG A 36 8.71 -11.76 -8.76
N LEU A 37 7.89 -10.69 -8.66
CA LEU A 37 7.84 -9.64 -9.67
C LEU A 37 9.15 -8.84 -9.75
N ALA A 38 9.80 -8.56 -8.63
CA ALA A 38 11.10 -7.91 -8.60
C ALA A 38 12.17 -8.75 -9.32
N LYS A 39 12.13 -10.07 -9.17
CA LYS A 39 13.02 -11.01 -9.90
C LYS A 39 12.70 -11.03 -11.39
N GLU A 40 11.43 -11.18 -11.76
CA GLU A 40 10.97 -11.26 -13.16
C GLU A 40 11.28 -10.00 -13.95
N THR A 41 11.19 -8.83 -13.33
CA THR A 41 11.46 -7.52 -13.96
C THR A 41 12.93 -7.11 -13.91
N GLY A 42 13.79 -7.86 -13.21
CA GLY A 42 15.16 -7.44 -12.95
C GLY A 42 15.25 -6.13 -12.15
N ALA A 43 14.31 -5.91 -11.24
CA ALA A 43 14.18 -4.67 -10.50
C ALA A 43 15.45 -4.28 -9.75
N PRO A 44 15.84 -2.99 -9.75
CA PRO A 44 16.85 -2.47 -8.82
C PRO A 44 16.53 -2.87 -7.39
N LYS A 45 17.55 -3.20 -6.60
CA LYS A 45 17.37 -3.63 -5.20
C LYS A 45 17.08 -2.45 -4.28
N THR A 46 16.01 -1.71 -4.59
CA THR A 46 15.52 -0.56 -3.84
C THR A 46 14.00 -0.62 -3.73
N PHE A 47 13.44 -0.15 -2.64
CA PHE A 47 12.01 0.05 -2.50
C PHE A 47 11.66 1.34 -1.74
N ILE A 48 10.49 1.87 -2.01
CA ILE A 48 9.84 2.96 -1.28
C ILE A 48 8.45 2.49 -0.90
N GLU A 49 8.07 2.67 0.35
CA GLU A 49 6.72 2.35 0.82
C GLU A 49 6.16 3.47 1.70
N PHE A 50 4.91 3.85 1.42
CA PHE A 50 4.12 4.81 2.20
C PHE A 50 3.03 4.08 2.96
N GLY A 51 2.81 4.50 4.22
CA GLY A 51 1.86 3.83 5.09
C GLY A 51 2.37 2.45 5.50
N PHE A 52 2.92 2.32 6.69
CA PHE A 52 3.45 1.04 7.14
C PHE A 52 3.30 0.87 8.65
N HIS A 53 3.19 -0.36 9.08
CA HIS A 53 3.35 -0.70 10.50
C HIS A 53 4.69 -1.44 10.70
N PRO A 54 5.46 -1.18 11.79
CA PRO A 54 6.83 -1.74 11.97
C PRO A 54 6.98 -3.24 11.83
N ILE A 55 5.90 -4.00 11.98
CA ILE A 55 5.89 -5.47 11.86
C ILE A 55 4.95 -5.99 10.77
N GLN A 56 4.36 -5.11 9.97
CA GLN A 56 3.45 -5.50 8.89
C GLN A 56 3.49 -4.44 7.80
N PHE A 57 4.14 -4.73 6.68
CA PHE A 57 4.18 -3.88 5.49
C PHE A 57 4.51 -4.71 4.25
N ASN A 58 4.11 -4.23 3.08
CA ASN A 58 4.16 -5.00 1.84
C ASN A 58 5.58 -5.40 1.44
N CYS A 59 6.53 -4.46 1.54
CA CYS A 59 7.93 -4.67 1.18
C CYS A 59 8.76 -5.39 2.26
N ALA A 60 8.17 -5.88 3.35
CA ALA A 60 8.90 -6.53 4.44
C ALA A 60 9.77 -7.69 3.97
N ALA A 61 9.30 -8.49 3.02
CA ALA A 61 10.06 -9.61 2.46
C ALA A 61 11.32 -9.19 1.68
N LEU A 62 11.41 -7.93 1.26
CA LEU A 62 12.55 -7.37 0.53
C LEU A 62 13.68 -6.88 1.45
N MET A 63 13.43 -6.66 2.74
CA MET A 63 14.37 -6.02 3.68
C MET A 63 15.76 -6.68 3.72
N GLY A 64 15.84 -8.00 3.56
CA GLY A 64 17.10 -8.73 3.65
C GLY A 64 18.07 -8.47 2.51
N SER A 65 17.59 -7.95 1.37
CA SER A 65 18.40 -7.82 0.14
C SER A 65 18.23 -6.50 -0.60
N PHE A 66 17.31 -5.63 -0.18
CA PHE A 66 17.02 -4.33 -0.77
C PHE A 66 17.37 -3.20 0.19
N LYS A 67 17.69 -2.02 -0.35
CA LYS A 67 17.68 -0.76 0.41
C LYS A 67 16.27 -0.20 0.37
N GLY A 68 15.74 0.20 1.52
CA GLY A 68 14.36 0.69 1.65
C GLY A 68 14.26 2.14 2.11
N LEU A 69 13.15 2.77 1.74
CA LEU A 69 12.66 3.99 2.33
C LEU A 69 11.21 3.74 2.78
N LEU A 70 10.97 3.83 4.07
CA LEU A 70 9.64 3.77 4.69
C LEU A 70 9.22 5.15 5.16
N ILE A 71 7.99 5.55 4.86
CA ILE A 71 7.46 6.87 5.18
C ILE A 71 6.09 6.72 5.84
N ASP A 72 5.92 7.39 6.97
CA ASP A 72 4.64 7.46 7.69
C ASP A 72 4.58 8.75 8.50
N ALA A 73 3.36 9.22 8.82
CA ALA A 73 3.14 10.39 9.67
C ALA A 73 3.03 10.05 11.15
N ASN A 74 2.94 8.77 11.52
CA ASN A 74 2.76 8.34 12.90
C ASN A 74 4.07 8.27 13.65
N SER A 75 4.38 9.29 14.46
CA SER A 75 5.63 9.40 15.24
C SER A 75 5.94 8.17 16.09
N GLN A 76 4.91 7.49 16.64
CA GLN A 76 5.11 6.29 17.46
C GLN A 76 5.56 5.10 16.60
N GLN A 77 4.95 4.89 15.44
CA GLN A 77 5.35 3.84 14.50
C GLN A 77 6.77 4.09 13.98
N ILE A 78 7.09 5.33 13.62
CA ILE A 78 8.42 5.78 13.18
C ILE A 78 9.48 5.48 14.25
N ALA A 79 9.23 5.87 15.52
CA ALA A 79 10.17 5.63 16.63
C ALA A 79 10.38 4.14 16.90
N ASP A 80 9.35 3.33 16.77
CA ASP A 80 9.47 1.88 16.91
C ASP A 80 10.19 1.25 15.71
N ALA A 81 9.86 1.65 14.49
CA ALA A 81 10.53 1.17 13.29
C ALA A 81 12.04 1.46 13.31
N ARG A 82 12.44 2.70 13.63
CA ARG A 82 13.86 3.07 13.78
C ARG A 82 14.61 2.25 14.83
N ALA A 83 13.90 1.77 15.86
CA ALA A 83 14.49 0.96 16.92
C ALA A 83 14.62 -0.53 16.59
N VAL A 84 13.85 -1.06 15.62
CA VAL A 84 13.74 -2.51 15.41
C VAL A 84 14.07 -2.95 13.98
N LEU A 85 13.94 -2.10 12.96
CA LEU A 85 14.25 -2.44 11.57
C LEU A 85 15.76 -2.31 11.28
N PRO A 86 16.27 -3.03 10.28
CA PRO A 86 17.69 -3.03 9.93
C PRO A 86 18.14 -1.69 9.33
N SER A 87 19.43 -1.38 9.41
CA SER A 87 20.03 -0.08 9.06
C SER A 87 20.02 0.24 7.54
N ASN A 88 19.81 -0.76 6.68
CA ASN A 88 19.62 -0.56 5.25
C ASN A 88 18.23 0.00 4.89
N ILE A 89 17.35 0.18 5.88
CA ILE A 89 16.03 0.78 5.73
C ILE A 89 16.06 2.19 6.33
N ARG A 90 15.94 3.19 5.47
CA ARG A 90 15.74 4.58 5.87
C ARG A 90 14.29 4.79 6.29
N ILE A 91 14.05 5.50 7.38
CA ILE A 91 12.71 5.71 7.96
C ILE A 91 12.50 7.20 8.15
N GLU A 92 11.51 7.75 7.45
CA GLU A 92 11.16 9.16 7.44
C GLU A 92 9.80 9.39 8.10
N GLU A 93 9.75 10.34 9.02
CA GLU A 93 8.50 10.83 9.60
C GLU A 93 8.02 12.01 8.77
N ARG A 94 6.98 11.81 7.97
CA ARG A 94 6.38 12.86 7.14
C ARG A 94 4.90 12.63 6.94
N PHE A 95 4.13 13.68 7.08
CA PHE A 95 2.80 13.76 6.48
C PHE A 95 2.97 14.14 5.02
N LEU A 96 2.45 13.30 4.12
CA LEU A 96 2.60 13.49 2.68
C LEU A 96 1.39 14.25 2.12
N ASP A 97 1.65 15.18 1.21
CA ASP A 97 0.70 15.81 0.31
C ASP A 97 1.29 15.87 -1.11
N LEU A 98 0.50 16.24 -2.10
CA LEU A 98 0.94 16.25 -3.49
C LEU A 98 2.04 17.27 -3.80
N GLU A 99 2.26 18.26 -2.93
CA GLU A 99 3.23 19.33 -3.11
C GLU A 99 4.61 18.96 -2.54
N ASN A 100 4.70 17.99 -1.62
CA ASN A 100 5.93 17.67 -0.91
C ASN A 100 6.65 16.39 -1.36
N LEU A 101 6.38 15.87 -2.56
CA LEU A 101 6.87 14.56 -3.04
C LEU A 101 8.29 14.58 -3.65
N ASN A 102 8.94 15.75 -3.78
CA ASN A 102 10.23 15.85 -4.46
C ASN A 102 11.35 15.03 -3.82
N PHE A 103 11.36 14.89 -2.48
CA PHE A 103 12.36 14.08 -1.78
C PHE A 103 12.28 12.59 -2.13
N ILE A 104 11.10 12.11 -2.54
CA ILE A 104 10.86 10.72 -2.98
C ILE A 104 11.59 10.47 -4.31
N ARG A 105 11.50 11.43 -5.26
CA ARG A 105 12.21 11.37 -6.55
C ARG A 105 13.73 11.33 -6.39
N GLN A 106 14.22 11.86 -5.28
CA GLN A 106 15.65 11.91 -4.95
C GLN A 106 16.12 10.76 -4.05
N ALA A 107 15.19 9.89 -3.60
CA ALA A 107 15.51 8.85 -2.64
C ALA A 107 16.50 7.80 -3.17
N PHE A 108 16.33 7.41 -4.43
CA PHE A 108 17.17 6.45 -5.13
C PHE A 108 17.34 6.85 -6.60
N PRO A 109 18.51 6.58 -7.22
CA PRO A 109 18.71 6.81 -8.67
C PRO A 109 17.74 6.01 -9.55
N LYS A 110 17.33 4.84 -9.09
CA LYS A 110 16.30 3.99 -9.70
C LYS A 110 15.50 3.31 -8.60
N VAL A 111 14.18 3.28 -8.75
CA VAL A 111 13.28 2.64 -7.81
C VAL A 111 12.88 1.26 -8.33
N GLY A 112 13.18 0.22 -7.57
CA GLY A 112 12.78 -1.15 -7.91
C GLY A 112 11.30 -1.38 -7.62
N VAL A 113 10.87 -1.09 -6.40
CA VAL A 113 9.48 -1.26 -5.95
C VAL A 113 8.97 0.04 -5.35
N LEU A 114 7.79 0.49 -5.79
CA LEU A 114 7.01 1.54 -5.16
C LEU A 114 5.76 0.90 -4.57
N SER A 115 5.57 1.03 -3.25
CA SER A 115 4.38 0.55 -2.53
C SER A 115 3.65 1.74 -1.90
N ILE A 116 2.34 1.85 -2.16
CA ILE A 116 1.48 2.93 -1.65
C ILE A 116 0.29 2.30 -0.94
N ASP A 117 0.14 2.62 0.36
CA ASP A 117 -0.95 2.14 1.22
C ASP A 117 -1.18 3.20 2.31
N ILE A 118 -1.94 4.24 1.97
CA ILE A 118 -2.17 5.43 2.82
C ILE A 118 -3.65 5.66 3.14
N ASP A 119 -4.47 4.64 2.94
CA ASP A 119 -5.88 4.63 3.34
C ASP A 119 -6.74 5.77 2.77
N GLY A 120 -6.43 6.25 1.53
CA GLY A 120 -7.33 7.27 1.00
C GLY A 120 -6.91 7.94 -0.32
N ASN A 121 -5.78 8.60 -0.34
CA ASN A 121 -5.32 9.37 -1.50
C ASN A 121 -4.39 8.57 -2.45
N ASP A 122 -4.36 7.25 -2.35
CA ASP A 122 -3.42 6.35 -3.03
C ASP A 122 -3.35 6.60 -4.54
N TYR A 123 -4.50 6.74 -5.20
CA TYR A 123 -4.61 7.03 -6.62
C TYR A 123 -3.86 8.32 -7.01
N TRP A 124 -4.07 9.39 -6.25
CA TRP A 124 -3.52 10.71 -6.52
C TRP A 124 -2.00 10.76 -6.30
N PHE A 125 -1.51 10.04 -5.29
CA PHE A 125 -0.08 9.89 -5.05
C PHE A 125 0.59 9.05 -6.13
N LEU A 126 -0.04 7.94 -6.55
CA LEU A 126 0.47 7.15 -7.66
C LEU A 126 0.57 7.98 -8.93
N GLU A 127 -0.49 8.71 -9.30
CA GLU A 127 -0.51 9.58 -10.49
C GLU A 127 0.70 10.54 -10.50
N LYS A 128 1.01 11.18 -9.36
CA LYS A 128 2.13 12.11 -9.24
C LYS A 128 3.50 11.45 -9.24
N LEU A 129 3.60 10.17 -8.92
CA LEU A 129 4.87 9.47 -8.74
C LEU A 129 5.20 8.48 -9.87
N LEU A 130 4.33 8.29 -10.85
CA LEU A 130 4.61 7.41 -11.99
C LEU A 130 5.79 7.88 -12.86
N ASP A 131 6.17 9.15 -12.76
CA ASP A 131 7.36 9.72 -13.41
C ASP A 131 8.69 9.12 -12.91
N ILE A 132 8.75 8.56 -11.68
CA ILE A 132 9.94 7.86 -11.17
C ILE A 132 10.17 6.48 -11.82
N GLN A 133 9.21 5.98 -12.59
CA GLN A 133 9.27 4.73 -13.36
C GLN A 133 9.75 3.51 -12.55
N PRO A 134 9.07 3.13 -11.46
CA PRO A 134 9.44 1.95 -10.68
C PRO A 134 9.30 0.68 -11.53
N SER A 135 10.11 -0.35 -11.27
CA SER A 135 9.98 -1.63 -11.98
C SER A 135 8.70 -2.38 -11.59
N VAL A 136 8.30 -2.27 -10.33
CA VAL A 136 7.09 -2.87 -9.76
C VAL A 136 6.36 -1.81 -8.94
N ILE A 137 5.04 -1.72 -9.12
CA ILE A 137 4.14 -0.92 -8.30
C ILE A 137 3.28 -1.88 -7.47
N SER A 138 3.16 -1.60 -6.17
CA SER A 138 2.18 -2.20 -5.25
C SER A 138 1.27 -1.10 -4.75
N ILE A 139 -0.04 -1.27 -4.80
CA ILE A 139 -0.98 -0.23 -4.39
C ILE A 139 -2.28 -0.83 -3.84
N GLU A 140 -2.78 -0.25 -2.73
CA GLU A 140 -4.11 -0.61 -2.24
C GLU A 140 -5.18 -0.19 -3.26
N TYR A 141 -6.12 -1.09 -3.55
CA TYR A 141 -7.33 -0.76 -4.27
C TYR A 141 -8.55 -1.01 -3.40
N ASN A 142 -9.66 -0.35 -3.71
CA ASN A 142 -10.88 -0.52 -2.96
C ASN A 142 -11.85 -1.50 -3.65
N PRO A 143 -11.96 -2.74 -3.16
CA PRO A 143 -12.86 -3.73 -3.75
C PRO A 143 -14.35 -3.38 -3.57
N SER A 144 -14.70 -2.46 -2.66
CA SER A 144 -16.08 -1.99 -2.49
C SER A 144 -16.58 -1.19 -3.71
N PHE A 145 -15.67 -0.69 -4.57
CA PHE A 145 -16.03 0.02 -5.80
C PHE A 145 -16.27 -0.89 -7.01
N LEU A 146 -16.23 -2.20 -6.78
CA LEU A 146 -16.54 -3.24 -7.78
C LEU A 146 -15.73 -3.06 -9.08
N ASP A 147 -16.41 -3.10 -10.24
CA ASP A 147 -15.84 -2.89 -11.58
C ASP A 147 -16.01 -1.47 -12.11
N LEU A 148 -16.42 -0.54 -11.26
CA LEU A 148 -16.52 0.88 -11.60
C LEU A 148 -15.13 1.47 -11.85
N SER A 149 -15.05 2.54 -12.62
CA SER A 149 -13.80 3.26 -12.89
C SER A 149 -13.78 4.59 -12.14
N ILE A 150 -13.58 4.52 -10.82
CA ILE A 150 -13.73 5.66 -9.93
C ILE A 150 -12.62 5.73 -8.88
N SER A 151 -12.35 6.95 -8.41
CA SER A 151 -11.54 7.27 -7.23
C SER A 151 -12.31 8.20 -6.30
N THR A 152 -11.98 8.17 -5.01
CA THR A 152 -12.40 9.24 -4.10
C THR A 152 -11.79 10.57 -4.52
N VAL A 153 -12.46 11.67 -4.22
CA VAL A 153 -11.92 13.01 -4.45
C VAL A 153 -10.68 13.23 -3.59
N TYR A 154 -9.64 13.84 -4.17
CA TYR A 154 -8.44 14.22 -3.40
C TYR A 154 -8.80 15.15 -2.25
N ASP A 155 -8.30 14.84 -1.07
CA ASP A 155 -8.41 15.68 0.11
C ASP A 155 -7.11 15.58 0.92
N PRO A 156 -6.31 16.66 1.03
CA PRO A 156 -5.04 16.62 1.78
C PRO A 156 -5.24 16.29 3.27
N SER A 157 -6.44 16.46 3.79
CA SER A 157 -6.83 16.10 5.17
C SER A 157 -7.57 14.77 5.27
N PHE A 158 -7.47 13.90 4.25
CA PHE A 158 -8.21 12.65 4.20
C PHE A 158 -7.97 11.80 5.45
N ASP A 159 -9.04 11.46 6.13
CA ASP A 159 -9.05 10.55 7.27
C ASP A 159 -10.19 9.55 7.06
N ARG A 160 -9.84 8.34 6.68
CA ARG A 160 -10.76 7.24 6.40
C ARG A 160 -11.80 7.03 7.51
N ALA A 161 -11.39 7.19 8.76
CA ALA A 161 -12.29 7.00 9.91
C ALA A 161 -13.34 8.12 10.03
N LYS A 162 -13.04 9.32 9.53
CA LYS A 162 -13.90 10.51 9.60
C LYS A 162 -14.77 10.71 8.37
N LYS A 163 -14.40 10.15 7.21
CA LYS A 163 -15.12 10.34 5.94
C LYS A 163 -16.50 9.72 5.88
N GLY A 164 -16.90 8.93 6.87
CA GLY A 164 -18.17 8.22 6.85
C GLY A 164 -18.14 6.93 6.05
N GLY A 165 -19.33 6.42 5.66
CA GLY A 165 -19.40 5.18 4.88
C GLY A 165 -18.78 3.97 5.58
N ARG A 166 -18.67 3.96 6.90
CA ARG A 166 -18.04 2.91 7.70
C ARG A 166 -16.59 2.58 7.29
N GLY A 167 -15.87 3.57 6.69
CA GLY A 167 -14.52 3.39 6.18
C GLY A 167 -14.46 2.70 4.80
N TRP A 168 -15.58 2.52 4.10
CA TRP A 168 -15.59 1.98 2.73
C TRP A 168 -15.27 3.04 1.67
N TYR A 169 -15.39 4.33 2.00
CA TYR A 169 -15.05 5.45 1.12
C TYR A 169 -13.58 5.82 1.26
N HIS A 170 -12.71 5.25 0.43
CA HIS A 170 -11.27 5.55 0.35
C HIS A 170 -10.67 5.00 -0.95
N GLY A 171 -9.56 5.60 -1.39
CA GLY A 171 -8.76 5.13 -2.53
C GLY A 171 -9.52 5.08 -3.86
N ALA A 172 -9.16 4.14 -4.71
CA ALA A 172 -9.76 3.95 -6.02
C ALA A 172 -10.06 2.47 -6.32
N SER A 173 -10.90 2.23 -7.32
CA SER A 173 -11.18 0.88 -7.83
C SER A 173 -9.97 0.26 -8.53
N LEU A 174 -9.94 -1.06 -8.65
CA LEU A 174 -8.91 -1.76 -9.42
C LEU A 174 -8.92 -1.34 -10.90
N VAL A 175 -10.09 -1.06 -11.46
CA VAL A 175 -10.24 -0.58 -12.85
C VAL A 175 -9.60 0.80 -13.02
N ALA A 176 -9.85 1.74 -12.10
CA ALA A 176 -9.26 3.08 -12.15
C ALA A 176 -7.73 3.03 -12.01
N MET A 177 -7.21 2.24 -11.06
CA MET A 177 -5.77 2.03 -10.89
C MET A 177 -5.14 1.44 -12.16
N SER A 178 -5.82 0.48 -12.80
CA SER A 178 -5.34 -0.16 -14.03
C SER A 178 -5.31 0.82 -15.22
N LYS A 179 -6.29 1.69 -15.35
CA LYS A 179 -6.31 2.74 -16.40
C LYS A 179 -5.16 3.73 -16.20
N LEU A 180 -4.97 4.23 -14.97
CA LEU A 180 -3.87 5.11 -14.63
C LEU A 180 -2.52 4.49 -14.97
N CYS A 181 -2.29 3.26 -14.52
CA CYS A 181 -1.05 2.53 -14.78
C CYS A 181 -0.85 2.28 -16.29
N ALA A 182 -1.91 1.93 -17.03
CA ALA A 182 -1.85 1.69 -18.48
C ALA A 182 -1.46 2.94 -19.27
N ALA A 183 -1.93 4.12 -18.89
CA ALA A 183 -1.55 5.39 -19.49
C ALA A 183 -0.03 5.67 -19.36
N HIS A 184 0.65 5.04 -18.40
CA HIS A 184 2.10 5.13 -18.19
C HIS A 184 2.85 3.85 -18.62
N GLY A 185 2.19 2.95 -19.36
CA GLY A 185 2.78 1.74 -19.94
C GLY A 185 2.98 0.61 -18.94
N TYR A 186 2.23 0.57 -17.84
CA TYR A 186 2.18 -0.56 -16.92
C TYR A 186 0.90 -1.36 -17.12
N GLY A 187 0.98 -2.67 -16.94
CA GLY A 187 -0.19 -3.54 -16.88
C GLY A 187 -0.30 -4.26 -15.54
N LEU A 188 -1.51 -4.69 -15.21
CA LEU A 188 -1.77 -5.46 -14.00
C LEU A 188 -1.05 -6.82 -14.09
N ALA A 189 -0.21 -7.12 -13.10
CA ALA A 189 0.60 -8.34 -13.04
C ALA A 189 0.10 -9.34 -11.99
N ALA A 190 -0.52 -8.85 -10.90
CA ALA A 190 -1.11 -9.67 -9.85
C ALA A 190 -2.11 -8.86 -9.01
N VAL A 191 -2.94 -9.58 -8.27
CA VAL A 191 -3.77 -9.08 -7.17
C VAL A 191 -3.52 -9.99 -5.98
N SER A 192 -3.35 -9.43 -4.76
CA SER A 192 -3.14 -10.25 -3.57
C SER A 192 -4.34 -11.15 -3.28
N GLU A 193 -4.08 -12.32 -2.69
CA GLU A 193 -5.15 -13.26 -2.30
C GLU A 193 -6.14 -12.61 -1.33
N GLY A 194 -5.66 -11.73 -0.46
CA GLY A 194 -6.49 -10.96 0.46
C GLY A 194 -7.42 -9.93 -0.18
N GLY A 195 -7.30 -9.66 -1.50
CA GLY A 195 -8.13 -8.68 -2.21
C GLY A 195 -7.93 -7.25 -1.71
N VAL A 196 -6.68 -6.88 -1.37
CA VAL A 196 -6.32 -5.56 -0.85
C VAL A 196 -5.36 -4.84 -1.79
N ASN A 197 -4.30 -5.51 -2.25
CA ASN A 197 -3.25 -4.91 -3.06
C ASN A 197 -3.26 -5.40 -4.50
N ALA A 198 -3.02 -4.48 -5.44
CA ALA A 198 -2.78 -4.72 -6.84
C ALA A 198 -1.32 -4.43 -7.19
N PHE A 199 -0.77 -5.20 -8.13
CA PHE A 199 0.64 -5.12 -8.53
C PHE A 199 0.74 -4.87 -10.03
N PHE A 200 1.54 -3.88 -10.42
CA PHE A 200 1.71 -3.49 -11.81
C PHE A 200 3.18 -3.55 -12.22
N THR A 201 3.41 -3.99 -13.46
CA THR A 201 4.73 -4.02 -14.11
C THR A 201 4.57 -3.62 -15.58
N LYS A 202 5.70 -3.33 -16.26
CA LYS A 202 5.67 -3.06 -17.72
C LYS A 202 5.26 -4.28 -18.55
N THR A 203 5.26 -5.48 -17.98
CA THR A 203 4.92 -6.75 -18.67
C THR A 203 3.60 -7.37 -18.19
N GLY A 204 2.93 -6.75 -17.23
CA GLY A 204 1.63 -7.21 -16.73
C GLY A 204 0.55 -7.19 -17.82
N LYS A 205 -0.35 -8.18 -17.81
CA LYS A 205 -1.38 -8.37 -18.86
C LYS A 205 -2.72 -8.86 -18.31
N LEU A 206 -2.90 -8.89 -17.01
CA LEU A 206 -4.17 -9.32 -16.42
C LEU A 206 -5.27 -8.30 -16.71
N ASP A 207 -6.45 -8.79 -17.01
CA ASP A 207 -7.64 -7.96 -17.08
C ASP A 207 -8.14 -7.62 -15.67
N PRO A 208 -8.35 -6.34 -15.33
CA PRO A 208 -8.71 -5.95 -13.97
C PRO A 208 -10.08 -6.47 -13.51
N LYS A 209 -11.04 -6.69 -14.42
CA LYS A 209 -12.36 -7.19 -14.04
C LYS A 209 -12.30 -8.67 -13.66
N THR A 210 -11.52 -9.46 -14.39
CA THR A 210 -11.35 -10.90 -14.10
C THR A 210 -10.38 -11.15 -12.94
N ALA A 211 -9.42 -10.26 -12.74
CA ALA A 211 -8.46 -10.36 -11.64
C ALA A 211 -8.99 -9.78 -10.31
N TRP A 212 -10.08 -9.01 -10.34
CA TRP A 212 -10.67 -8.42 -9.15
C TRP A 212 -11.01 -9.47 -8.09
N ARG A 213 -10.74 -9.15 -6.83
CA ARG A 213 -11.06 -10.00 -5.67
C ARG A 213 -11.71 -9.15 -4.57
N PRO A 214 -12.71 -9.71 -3.84
CA PRO A 214 -13.22 -9.08 -2.64
C PRO A 214 -12.13 -9.10 -1.54
N SER A 215 -12.16 -8.14 -0.63
CA SER A 215 -11.32 -8.23 0.56
C SER A 215 -11.91 -9.23 1.57
N GLU A 216 -11.24 -10.37 1.72
CA GLU A 216 -11.64 -11.40 2.69
C GLU A 216 -11.59 -10.88 4.13
N LEU A 217 -10.57 -10.05 4.43
CA LEU A 217 -10.42 -9.43 5.74
C LEU A 217 -11.62 -8.52 6.07
N ARG A 218 -12.04 -7.69 5.11
CA ARG A 218 -13.22 -6.82 5.27
C ARG A 218 -14.51 -7.62 5.42
N ALA A 219 -14.71 -8.63 4.61
CA ALA A 219 -15.87 -9.51 4.67
C ALA A 219 -15.99 -10.20 6.04
N LYS A 220 -14.89 -10.77 6.53
CA LYS A 220 -14.83 -11.41 7.85
C LYS A 220 -15.07 -10.42 9.00
N TRP A 221 -14.62 -9.21 8.86
CA TRP A 221 -14.66 -8.19 9.92
C TRP A 221 -16.01 -7.50 10.01
N SER A 222 -16.62 -7.20 8.86
CA SER A 222 -17.86 -6.43 8.77
C SER A 222 -19.11 -7.29 8.59
N GLY A 223 -18.97 -8.53 8.15
CA GLY A 223 -20.09 -9.37 7.74
C GLY A 223 -20.82 -8.88 6.48
N THR A 224 -20.18 -7.99 5.67
CA THR A 224 -20.82 -7.37 4.50
C THR A 224 -20.12 -7.77 3.21
N THR A 225 -20.90 -7.90 2.13
CA THR A 225 -20.37 -8.10 0.77
C THR A 225 -19.87 -6.79 0.17
N PRO A 226 -19.02 -6.81 -0.87
CA PRO A 226 -18.61 -5.60 -1.59
C PRO A 226 -19.80 -4.79 -2.12
N GLN A 227 -20.86 -5.44 -2.59
CA GLN A 227 -22.08 -4.78 -3.05
C GLN A 227 -22.78 -4.01 -1.91
N GLN A 228 -22.89 -4.62 -0.74
CA GLN A 228 -23.45 -3.93 0.44
C GLN A 228 -22.58 -2.77 0.90
N GLN A 229 -21.26 -2.91 0.77
CA GLN A 229 -20.31 -1.82 1.05
C GLN A 229 -20.47 -0.68 0.05
N TRP A 230 -20.61 -0.99 -1.25
CA TRP A 230 -20.91 -0.01 -2.30
C TRP A 230 -22.20 0.76 -2.02
N GLU A 231 -23.29 0.09 -1.71
CA GLU A 231 -24.57 0.73 -1.37
C GLU A 231 -24.46 1.75 -0.22
N THR A 232 -23.47 1.59 0.66
CA THR A 232 -23.22 2.51 1.77
C THR A 232 -22.55 3.82 1.33
N VAL A 233 -21.82 3.80 0.20
CA VAL A 233 -20.98 4.92 -0.25
C VAL A 233 -21.33 5.48 -1.63
N LYS A 234 -22.22 4.83 -2.39
CA LYS A 234 -22.50 5.17 -3.80
C LYS A 234 -22.95 6.62 -4.04
N ASP A 235 -23.56 7.25 -3.03
CA ASP A 235 -24.02 8.64 -3.11
C ASP A 235 -22.97 9.66 -2.62
N MET A 236 -21.77 9.20 -2.28
CA MET A 236 -20.64 10.07 -1.92
C MET A 236 -19.96 10.63 -3.19
N PRO A 237 -19.19 11.72 -3.09
CA PRO A 237 -18.52 12.31 -4.25
C PRO A 237 -17.38 11.42 -4.75
N PHE A 238 -17.37 11.13 -6.05
CA PHE A 238 -16.31 10.40 -6.74
C PHE A 238 -15.80 11.17 -7.96
N VAL A 239 -14.59 10.81 -8.38
CA VAL A 239 -14.03 11.20 -9.68
C VAL A 239 -14.09 9.98 -10.59
N GLU A 240 -14.71 10.13 -11.75
CA GLU A 240 -14.67 9.14 -12.84
C GLU A 240 -13.30 9.18 -13.51
N ILE A 241 -12.72 8.00 -13.77
CA ILE A 241 -11.39 7.81 -14.35
C ILE A 241 -11.51 7.18 -15.74
#